data_4d6d7f6b189c7f3fb5d1421e0912f400
#
_entry.id   4d6d7f6b189c7f3fb5d1421e0912f400
#
_cell.length_a   1.000
_cell.length_b   1.000
_cell.length_c   1.000
_cell.angle_alpha   90.00
_cell.angle_beta   90.00
_cell.angle_gamma   90.00
#
_symmetry.space_group_name_H-M   'P 1'
#
loop_
_entity.id
_entity.type
_entity.pdbx_description
1 polymer ?
#
loop_
_entity_poly.entity_id
_entity_poly.type
_entity_poly.pdbx_seq_one_letter_code
_entity_poly.pdbx_strand_id
1 'polypeptide(L)'
;HLSIRRQRQMCIRDRLLVVAEEQLRERLGSLNEIFGHLAGTSTESRQIFESSITAAEFGKDRETFLVDLGKKMSEGIKLATIGELEQLWFELQREINASGEVSKFTAEVIANDGTVDSREVVRVGNFNAVSDGQYLTYSPSRGMYTELPSQPAGRFTGTTSDIMVGETFPVQFAVDPTGPQGGSLLASLISMPSTLERMTLGGPVGYIIMTIGVLATLLFVWRFYSLWGLRQGVQAQAESSTLSEDNALGRILKIAEEDSTSSTETLELKMAEQILKERPTIEGLNWVLKIVSVVAPLMLSLIHI
;
A
#
# COMPACT_ATOMS: atom_id res chain seq x y z
N HIS A 1 11.33 76.35 51.70
CA HIS A 1 9.96 75.87 51.35
C HIS A 1 9.86 75.50 49.85
N LEU A 2 10.45 76.23 48.94
CA LEU A 2 10.39 75.96 47.47
C LEU A 2 11.19 74.71 47.06
N SER A 3 12.32 74.41 47.71
CA SER A 3 13.14 73.21 47.40
C SER A 3 12.41 71.92 47.81
N ILE A 4 11.74 71.89 48.95
CA ILE A 4 11.00 70.74 49.47
C ILE A 4 9.76 70.46 48.57
N ARG A 5 9.11 71.48 48.06
CA ARG A 5 7.99 71.28 47.09
C ARG A 5 8.50 70.72 45.79
N ARG A 6 9.61 71.20 45.25
CA ARG A 6 10.20 70.65 44.02
C ARG A 6 10.65 69.18 44.21
N GLN A 7 11.26 68.88 45.35
CA GLN A 7 11.69 67.55 45.68
C GLN A 7 10.49 66.59 45.82
N ARG A 8 9.42 67.00 46.44
CA ARG A 8 8.17 66.22 46.56
C ARG A 8 7.50 66.00 45.21
N GLN A 9 7.47 67.00 44.34
CA GLN A 9 6.92 66.85 42.98
C GLN A 9 7.79 65.92 42.13
N MET A 10 9.11 65.95 42.31
CA MET A 10 10.05 65.07 41.64
C MET A 10 9.85 63.63 42.09
N CYS A 11 9.76 63.33 43.38
CA CYS A 11 9.47 61.96 43.88
C CYS A 11 8.09 61.43 43.47
N ILE A 12 7.07 62.27 43.35
CA ILE A 12 5.75 61.85 42.87
C ILE A 12 5.85 61.51 41.38
N ARG A 13 6.53 62.31 40.59
CA ARG A 13 6.70 62.10 39.15
C ARG A 13 7.53 60.85 38.86
N ASP A 14 8.59 60.62 39.65
CA ASP A 14 9.41 59.39 39.51
C ASP A 14 8.59 58.14 39.84
N ARG A 15 7.76 58.14 40.88
CA ARG A 15 6.87 57.01 41.18
C ARG A 15 5.83 56.81 40.09
N LEU A 16 5.25 57.82 39.50
CA LEU A 16 4.33 57.69 38.39
C LEU A 16 5.02 57.17 37.14
N LEU A 17 6.27 57.56 36.87
CA LEU A 17 7.05 57.02 35.77
C LEU A 17 7.37 55.53 35.96
N VAL A 18 7.80 55.10 37.15
CA VAL A 18 8.05 53.71 37.48
C VAL A 18 6.81 52.85 37.28
N VAL A 19 5.63 53.29 37.76
CA VAL A 19 4.36 52.58 37.58
C VAL A 19 3.97 52.53 36.09
N ALA A 20 4.17 53.63 35.36
CA ALA A 20 3.89 53.63 33.92
C ALA A 20 4.84 52.72 33.11
N GLU A 21 6.12 52.67 33.49
CA GLU A 21 7.12 51.75 32.91
C GLU A 21 6.76 50.29 33.21
N GLU A 22 6.31 49.96 34.43
CA GLU A 22 5.89 48.61 34.80
C GLU A 22 4.64 48.18 34.00
N GLN A 23 3.62 49.02 33.89
CA GLN A 23 2.43 48.78 33.07
C GLN A 23 2.79 48.61 31.56
N LEU A 24 3.70 49.46 31.08
CA LEU A 24 4.17 49.35 29.69
C LEU A 24 4.92 48.06 29.45
N ARG A 25 5.77 47.66 30.40
CA ARG A 25 6.54 46.40 30.32
C ARG A 25 5.62 45.16 30.35
N GLU A 26 4.60 45.16 31.21
CA GLU A 26 3.60 44.13 31.30
C GLU A 26 2.80 44.02 29.98
N ARG A 27 2.35 45.14 29.42
CA ARG A 27 1.66 45.18 28.12
C ARG A 27 2.57 44.73 26.96
N LEU A 28 3.84 45.14 26.96
CA LEU A 28 4.84 44.69 25.97
C LEU A 28 5.10 43.18 26.09
N GLY A 29 5.15 42.64 27.33
CA GLY A 29 5.32 41.20 27.56
C GLY A 29 4.15 40.42 26.96
N SER A 30 2.92 40.83 27.22
CA SER A 30 1.69 40.24 26.64
C SER A 30 1.65 40.33 25.11
N LEU A 31 2.09 41.46 24.54
CA LEU A 31 2.16 41.65 23.10
C LEU A 31 3.23 40.71 22.46
N ASN A 32 4.40 40.57 23.11
CA ASN A 32 5.45 39.64 22.62
C ASN A 32 4.99 38.19 22.63
N GLU A 33 4.20 37.78 23.61
CA GLU A 33 3.57 36.47 23.66
C GLU A 33 2.64 36.26 22.48
N ILE A 34 1.75 37.24 22.20
CA ILE A 34 0.87 37.19 21.04
C ILE A 34 1.64 37.12 19.72
N PHE A 35 2.74 37.88 19.59
CA PHE A 35 3.59 37.81 18.42
C PHE A 35 4.20 36.42 18.23
N GLY A 36 4.67 35.83 19.33
CA GLY A 36 5.22 34.46 19.32
C GLY A 36 4.18 33.42 18.88
N HIS A 37 2.97 33.52 19.41
CA HIS A 37 1.87 32.63 19.02
C HIS A 37 1.46 32.81 17.56
N LEU A 38 1.33 34.03 17.07
CA LEU A 38 1.00 34.27 15.65
C LEU A 38 2.09 33.83 14.71
N ALA A 39 3.37 34.04 15.05
CA ALA A 39 4.50 33.57 14.28
C ALA A 39 4.53 32.02 14.22
N GLY A 40 4.29 31.36 15.37
CA GLY A 40 4.21 29.92 15.48
C GLY A 40 3.05 29.37 14.63
N THR A 41 1.84 29.89 14.85
CA THR A 41 0.63 29.46 14.08
C THR A 41 0.82 29.65 12.59
N SER A 42 1.37 30.79 12.16
CA SER A 42 1.63 31.07 10.74
C SER A 42 2.61 30.07 10.13
N THR A 43 3.68 29.74 10.88
CA THR A 43 4.70 28.78 10.43
C THR A 43 4.15 27.35 10.38
N GLU A 44 3.41 26.93 11.40
CA GLU A 44 2.78 25.59 11.44
C GLU A 44 1.74 25.44 10.35
N SER A 45 0.86 26.43 10.18
CA SER A 45 -0.13 26.43 9.11
C SER A 45 0.51 26.33 7.74
N ARG A 46 1.62 27.07 7.51
CA ARG A 46 2.37 26.97 6.26
C ARG A 46 2.88 25.56 6.01
N GLN A 47 3.51 24.92 7.00
CA GLN A 47 4.04 23.55 6.86
C GLN A 47 2.93 22.54 6.55
N ILE A 48 1.78 22.66 7.23
CA ILE A 48 0.63 21.78 6.99
C ILE A 48 0.10 22.00 5.57
N PHE A 49 -0.09 23.24 5.16
CA PHE A 49 -0.65 23.57 3.84
C PHE A 49 0.29 23.19 2.70
N GLU A 50 1.62 23.41 2.84
CA GLU A 50 2.61 22.99 1.85
C GLU A 50 2.65 21.45 1.69
N SER A 51 2.42 20.72 2.76
CA SER A 51 2.40 19.25 2.72
C SER A 51 1.06 18.68 2.28
N SER A 52 0.01 19.49 2.29
CA SER A 52 -1.34 19.07 1.92
C SER A 52 -1.51 18.94 0.40
N ILE A 53 -2.28 17.95 -0.01
CA ILE A 53 -2.70 17.74 -1.39
C ILE A 53 -3.48 18.95 -1.96
N THR A 54 -4.05 19.80 -1.10
CA THR A 54 -4.77 21.04 -1.47
C THR A 54 -3.83 22.15 -1.97
N ALA A 55 -2.53 22.06 -1.71
CA ALA A 55 -1.57 23.10 -2.05
C ALA A 55 -1.53 23.42 -3.56
N ALA A 56 -1.69 22.39 -4.41
CA ALA A 56 -1.72 22.57 -5.85
C ALA A 56 -2.95 23.34 -6.37
N GLU A 57 -4.06 23.30 -5.62
CA GLU A 57 -5.31 23.99 -5.96
C GLU A 57 -5.26 25.47 -5.60
N PHE A 58 -4.74 25.79 -4.40
CA PHE A 58 -4.83 27.15 -3.86
C PHE A 58 -3.64 28.06 -4.21
N GLY A 59 -2.63 27.52 -4.89
CA GLY A 59 -1.53 28.28 -5.41
C GLY A 59 -0.54 28.83 -4.37
N LYS A 60 0.44 29.61 -4.88
CA LYS A 60 1.56 30.14 -4.08
C LYS A 60 1.21 31.38 -3.26
N ASP A 61 0.09 32.05 -3.53
CA ASP A 61 -0.28 33.28 -2.83
C ASP A 61 -0.51 33.05 -1.35
N ARG A 62 -1.12 31.93 -1.01
CA ARG A 62 -1.32 31.47 0.38
C ARG A 62 0.00 31.27 1.12
N GLU A 63 0.97 30.63 0.46
CA GLU A 63 2.30 30.41 1.02
C GLU A 63 3.03 31.74 1.28
N THR A 64 3.05 32.61 0.30
CA THR A 64 3.68 33.93 0.40
C THR A 64 3.10 34.75 1.55
N PHE A 65 1.79 34.77 1.68
CA PHE A 65 1.09 35.45 2.77
C PHE A 65 1.53 34.93 4.16
N LEU A 66 1.59 33.59 4.33
CA LEU A 66 1.97 32.99 5.62
C LEU A 66 3.43 33.20 5.97
N VAL A 67 4.33 33.18 4.96
CA VAL A 67 5.75 33.51 5.13
C VAL A 67 5.91 34.96 5.59
N ASP A 68 5.25 35.89 4.92
CA ASP A 68 5.34 37.33 5.22
C ASP A 68 4.76 37.65 6.60
N LEU A 69 3.62 37.03 6.95
CA LEU A 69 3.01 37.19 8.28
C LEU A 69 3.93 36.64 9.38
N GLY A 70 4.44 35.39 9.19
CA GLY A 70 5.35 34.76 10.15
C GLY A 70 6.63 35.58 10.36
N LYS A 71 7.23 36.10 9.30
CA LYS A 71 8.41 36.96 9.35
C LYS A 71 8.10 38.27 10.07
N LYS A 72 7.02 38.94 9.71
CA LYS A 72 6.57 40.20 10.35
C LYS A 72 6.36 40.03 11.86
N MET A 73 5.80 38.90 12.28
CA MET A 73 5.56 38.61 13.69
C MET A 73 6.84 38.23 14.44
N SER A 74 7.76 37.50 13.81
CA SER A 74 9.02 37.14 14.43
C SER A 74 9.96 38.33 14.63
N GLU A 75 9.88 39.34 13.76
CA GLU A 75 10.64 40.59 13.90
C GLU A 75 10.12 41.50 15.05
N GLY A 76 8.89 41.29 15.49
CA GLY A 76 8.28 41.99 16.64
C GLY A 76 8.14 43.50 16.50
N ILE A 77 8.29 44.04 15.28
CA ILE A 77 8.31 45.50 15.03
C ILE A 77 6.93 46.08 14.80
N LYS A 78 6.05 45.28 14.17
CA LYS A 78 4.69 45.69 13.80
C LYS A 78 3.67 44.64 14.16
N LEU A 79 2.55 45.05 14.74
CA LEU A 79 1.38 44.19 14.96
C LEU A 79 0.77 43.72 13.65
N ALA A 80 0.19 42.53 13.68
CA ALA A 80 -0.67 42.08 12.60
C ALA A 80 -1.89 43.05 12.51
N THR A 81 -2.24 43.41 11.31
CA THR A 81 -3.46 44.15 11.04
C THR A 81 -4.68 43.25 11.18
N ILE A 82 -5.85 43.80 11.41
CA ILE A 82 -7.11 43.04 11.45
C ILE A 82 -7.32 42.29 10.15
N GLY A 83 -7.00 42.89 8.98
CA GLY A 83 -7.12 42.25 7.70
C GLY A 83 -6.18 41.04 7.53
N GLU A 84 -4.96 41.09 8.07
CA GLU A 84 -4.04 39.92 8.07
C GLU A 84 -4.54 38.80 8.98
N LEU A 85 -5.17 39.11 10.11
CA LEU A 85 -5.78 38.13 10.99
C LEU A 85 -7.04 37.50 10.35
N GLU A 86 -7.85 38.29 9.68
CA GLU A 86 -9.00 37.80 8.91
C GLU A 86 -8.56 36.91 7.76
N GLN A 87 -7.48 37.26 7.07
CA GLN A 87 -6.91 36.44 5.99
C GLN A 87 -6.34 35.14 6.53
N LEU A 88 -5.63 35.14 7.67
CA LEU A 88 -5.16 33.92 8.31
C LEU A 88 -6.33 32.99 8.67
N TRP A 89 -7.37 33.55 9.27
CA TRP A 89 -8.59 32.81 9.59
C TRP A 89 -9.27 32.26 8.34
N PHE A 90 -9.35 33.04 7.27
CA PHE A 90 -9.89 32.60 6.00
C PHE A 90 -9.12 31.43 5.40
N GLU A 91 -7.78 31.47 5.43
CA GLU A 91 -6.96 30.37 4.90
C GLU A 91 -7.12 29.09 5.72
N LEU A 92 -7.19 29.18 7.05
CA LEU A 92 -7.48 28.06 7.92
C LEU A 92 -8.87 27.46 7.63
N GLN A 93 -9.88 28.31 7.50
CA GLN A 93 -11.23 27.86 7.19
C GLN A 93 -11.33 27.26 5.79
N ARG A 94 -10.60 27.80 4.81
CA ARG A 94 -10.53 27.28 3.44
C ARG A 94 -9.94 25.87 3.43
N GLU A 95 -8.87 25.62 4.17
CA GLU A 95 -8.27 24.29 4.28
C GLU A 95 -9.23 23.28 4.95
N ILE A 96 -9.92 23.69 6.01
CA ILE A 96 -10.93 22.85 6.67
C ILE A 96 -12.04 22.47 5.70
N ASN A 97 -12.58 23.42 4.95
CA ASN A 97 -13.63 23.15 3.96
C ASN A 97 -13.13 22.25 2.84
N ALA A 98 -11.95 22.56 2.30
CA ALA A 98 -11.32 21.78 1.24
C ALA A 98 -11.03 20.34 1.65
N SER A 99 -10.72 20.09 2.93
CA SER A 99 -10.48 18.74 3.44
C SER A 99 -11.71 17.81 3.33
N GLY A 100 -12.91 18.37 3.29
CA GLY A 100 -14.18 17.64 3.16
C GLY A 100 -14.82 17.71 1.78
N GLU A 101 -14.24 18.47 0.83
CA GLU A 101 -14.84 18.76 -0.47
C GLU A 101 -14.21 17.93 -1.60
N VAL A 102 -15.04 17.55 -2.57
CA VAL A 102 -14.57 17.02 -3.86
C VAL A 102 -14.45 18.19 -4.81
N SER A 103 -13.23 18.48 -5.27
CA SER A 103 -12.93 19.61 -6.14
C SER A 103 -12.33 19.14 -7.46
N LYS A 104 -12.73 19.81 -8.55
CA LYS A 104 -12.26 19.55 -9.92
C LYS A 104 -11.59 20.82 -10.46
N PHE A 105 -10.32 20.74 -10.78
CA PHE A 105 -9.50 21.85 -11.21
C PHE A 105 -8.37 21.42 -12.12
N THR A 106 -7.72 22.39 -12.75
CA THR A 106 -6.54 22.13 -13.61
C THR A 106 -5.27 22.31 -12.79
N ALA A 107 -4.37 21.33 -12.82
CA ALA A 107 -3.09 21.36 -12.14
C ALA A 107 -1.95 20.80 -13.02
N GLU A 108 -0.73 21.15 -12.67
CA GLU A 108 0.47 20.55 -13.28
C GLU A 108 0.71 19.16 -12.68
N VAL A 109 0.85 18.18 -13.57
CA VAL A 109 1.09 16.78 -13.24
C VAL A 109 2.38 16.31 -13.89
N ILE A 110 3.26 15.73 -13.10
CA ILE A 110 4.49 15.10 -13.58
C ILE A 110 4.16 13.65 -13.96
N ALA A 111 4.29 13.32 -15.23
CA ALA A 111 4.11 11.98 -15.74
C ALA A 111 5.30 11.07 -15.37
N ASN A 112 5.12 9.75 -15.49
CA ASN A 112 6.18 8.78 -15.18
C ASN A 112 7.42 8.88 -16.07
N ASP A 113 7.30 9.48 -17.26
CA ASP A 113 8.41 9.79 -18.15
C ASP A 113 9.16 11.09 -17.79
N GLY A 114 8.68 11.82 -16.78
CA GLY A 114 9.25 13.09 -16.32
C GLY A 114 8.71 14.31 -17.04
N THR A 115 7.78 14.18 -17.99
CA THR A 115 7.12 15.32 -18.64
C THR A 115 6.15 15.99 -17.66
N VAL A 116 5.98 17.31 -17.80
CA VAL A 116 5.02 18.10 -16.99
C VAL A 116 3.90 18.56 -17.90
N ASP A 117 2.70 18.11 -17.61
CA ASP A 117 1.51 18.44 -18.37
C ASP A 117 0.47 19.11 -17.46
N SER A 118 -0.27 20.07 -18.03
CA SER A 118 -1.43 20.65 -17.36
C SER A 118 -2.64 19.77 -17.62
N ARG A 119 -3.15 19.13 -16.55
CA ARG A 119 -4.26 18.17 -16.63
C ARG A 119 -5.40 18.54 -15.70
N GLU A 120 -6.57 18.03 -16.03
CA GLU A 120 -7.71 18.10 -15.15
C GLU A 120 -7.54 17.09 -14.00
N VAL A 121 -7.62 17.59 -12.78
CA VAL A 121 -7.45 16.79 -11.56
C VAL A 121 -8.72 16.87 -10.73
N VAL A 122 -9.18 15.75 -10.23
CA VAL A 122 -10.24 15.66 -9.23
C VAL A 122 -9.63 15.27 -7.89
N ARG A 123 -9.79 16.14 -6.88
CA ARG A 123 -9.34 15.92 -5.52
C ARG A 123 -10.52 15.51 -4.64
N VAL A 124 -10.33 14.51 -3.83
CA VAL A 124 -11.32 14.02 -2.85
C VAL A 124 -10.82 14.31 -1.45
N GLY A 125 -11.25 15.40 -0.88
CA GLY A 125 -10.79 15.86 0.43
C GLY A 125 -9.27 16.00 0.48
N ASN A 126 -8.69 15.63 1.62
CA ASN A 126 -7.23 15.51 1.80
C ASN A 126 -6.71 14.08 1.53
N PHE A 127 -7.52 13.21 0.90
CA PHE A 127 -7.20 11.78 0.81
C PHE A 127 -6.54 11.43 -0.51
N ASN A 128 -7.18 11.76 -1.63
CA ASN A 128 -6.71 11.34 -2.96
C ASN A 128 -6.89 12.43 -4.01
N ALA A 129 -6.03 12.39 -5.02
CA ALA A 129 -6.23 13.07 -6.28
C ALA A 129 -6.14 12.07 -7.43
N VAL A 130 -6.94 12.31 -8.46
CA VAL A 130 -6.99 11.46 -9.66
C VAL A 130 -7.00 12.33 -10.91
N SER A 131 -6.38 11.84 -11.98
CA SER A 131 -6.42 12.44 -13.31
C SER A 131 -6.36 11.31 -14.34
N ASP A 132 -7.12 11.43 -15.41
CA ASP A 132 -7.14 10.47 -16.54
C ASP A 132 -7.31 8.99 -16.08
N GLY A 133 -8.12 8.77 -15.04
CA GLY A 133 -8.37 7.43 -14.51
C GLY A 133 -7.25 6.88 -13.62
N GLN A 134 -6.26 7.67 -13.26
CA GLN A 134 -5.10 7.29 -12.46
C GLN A 134 -5.05 8.04 -11.14
N TYR A 135 -4.57 7.38 -10.09
CA TYR A 135 -4.25 8.02 -8.83
C TYR A 135 -2.95 8.80 -8.94
N LEU A 136 -2.95 9.97 -8.32
CA LEU A 136 -1.80 10.85 -8.22
C LEU A 136 -1.31 10.94 -6.78
N THR A 137 -0.04 11.25 -6.59
CA THR A 137 0.53 11.66 -5.31
C THR A 137 0.98 13.10 -5.39
N TYR A 138 0.84 13.85 -4.30
CA TYR A 138 1.34 15.22 -4.24
C TYR A 138 2.80 15.23 -3.78
N SER A 139 3.64 15.99 -4.47
CA SER A 139 5.06 16.20 -4.12
C SER A 139 5.25 17.61 -3.54
N PRO A 140 5.33 17.77 -2.20
CA PRO A 140 5.50 19.09 -1.58
C PRO A 140 6.76 19.83 -2.06
N SER A 141 7.85 19.10 -2.31
CA SER A 141 9.10 19.68 -2.77
C SER A 141 9.03 20.31 -4.16
N ARG A 142 8.08 19.86 -4.99
CA ARG A 142 7.86 20.37 -6.34
C ARG A 142 6.62 21.25 -6.45
N GLY A 143 5.71 21.16 -5.48
CA GLY A 143 4.43 21.86 -5.50
C GLY A 143 3.47 21.35 -6.58
N MET A 144 3.66 20.12 -7.06
CA MET A 144 2.93 19.51 -8.18
C MET A 144 2.48 18.10 -7.85
N TYR A 145 1.49 17.61 -8.60
CA TYR A 145 1.13 16.21 -8.58
C TYR A 145 2.11 15.38 -9.40
N THR A 146 2.26 14.13 -9.02
CA THR A 146 3.10 13.15 -9.74
C THR A 146 2.29 11.88 -9.94
N GLU A 147 2.35 11.31 -11.13
CA GLU A 147 1.81 9.98 -11.37
C GLU A 147 2.51 8.95 -10.49
N LEU A 148 1.75 8.00 -9.99
CA LEU A 148 2.33 6.89 -9.24
C LEU A 148 3.08 5.97 -10.21
N PRO A 149 4.31 5.52 -9.88
CA PRO A 149 5.12 4.65 -10.75
C PRO A 149 4.40 3.36 -11.14
N SER A 150 3.49 2.89 -10.31
CA SER A 150 2.61 1.76 -10.57
C SER A 150 1.24 2.07 -9.98
N GLN A 151 0.19 1.86 -10.77
CA GLN A 151 -1.17 2.11 -10.33
C GLN A 151 -1.70 0.95 -9.47
N PRO A 152 -2.64 1.19 -8.55
CA PRO A 152 -3.31 0.15 -7.79
C PRO A 152 -4.07 -0.83 -8.71
N ALA A 153 -4.46 -1.98 -8.16
CA ALA A 153 -5.21 -2.99 -8.90
C ALA A 153 -6.46 -2.41 -9.56
N GLY A 154 -6.81 -2.90 -10.75
CA GLY A 154 -7.90 -2.39 -11.59
C GLY A 154 -9.27 -2.25 -10.90
N ARG A 155 -9.52 -2.99 -9.81
CA ARG A 155 -10.72 -2.82 -8.98
C ARG A 155 -10.80 -1.45 -8.30
N PHE A 156 -9.67 -0.79 -8.06
CA PHE A 156 -9.59 0.54 -7.48
C PHE A 156 -9.54 1.62 -8.55
N THR A 157 -8.69 1.45 -9.56
CA THR A 157 -8.59 2.40 -10.68
C THR A 157 -9.87 2.43 -11.52
N GLY A 158 -10.65 1.34 -11.58
CA GLY A 158 -11.95 1.33 -12.25
C GLY A 158 -12.96 2.32 -11.65
N THR A 159 -12.79 2.72 -10.39
CA THR A 159 -13.69 3.70 -9.74
C THR A 159 -13.30 5.15 -9.99
N THR A 160 -12.13 5.40 -10.58
CA THR A 160 -11.64 6.77 -10.83
C THR A 160 -12.29 7.43 -12.04
N SER A 161 -12.70 6.66 -13.05
CA SER A 161 -13.40 7.17 -14.22
C SER A 161 -14.74 7.80 -13.86
N ASP A 162 -15.49 7.19 -12.94
CA ASP A 162 -16.82 7.64 -12.55
C ASP A 162 -16.78 8.99 -11.83
N ILE A 163 -15.77 9.21 -10.98
CA ILE A 163 -15.60 10.48 -10.29
C ILE A 163 -15.10 11.60 -11.21
N MET A 164 -14.35 11.27 -12.27
CA MET A 164 -13.88 12.23 -13.26
C MET A 164 -15.04 12.77 -14.11
N VAL A 165 -16.00 11.93 -14.46
CA VAL A 165 -17.18 12.33 -15.26
C VAL A 165 -18.15 13.19 -14.46
N GLY A 166 -18.36 12.90 -13.19
CA GLY A 166 -19.11 13.75 -12.24
C GLY A 166 -20.60 13.96 -12.55
N GLU A 167 -21.19 13.16 -13.46
CA GLU A 167 -22.56 13.41 -13.93
C GLU A 167 -23.64 12.75 -13.07
N THR A 168 -23.30 11.72 -12.29
CA THR A 168 -24.28 10.96 -11.49
C THR A 168 -23.76 10.72 -10.08
N PHE A 169 -24.51 11.21 -9.08
CA PHE A 169 -24.27 10.89 -7.66
C PHE A 169 -25.33 9.91 -7.15
N PRO A 170 -25.00 8.96 -6.28
CA PRO A 170 -23.70 8.74 -5.62
C PRO A 170 -22.70 7.95 -6.49
N VAL A 171 -21.43 8.34 -6.46
CA VAL A 171 -20.32 7.64 -7.13
C VAL A 171 -19.57 6.81 -6.09
N GLN A 172 -19.22 5.58 -6.43
CA GLN A 172 -18.31 4.76 -5.63
C GLN A 172 -16.86 5.11 -5.98
N PHE A 173 -16.10 5.51 -5.00
CA PHE A 173 -14.68 5.83 -5.17
C PHE A 173 -13.85 5.18 -4.05
N ALA A 174 -12.73 4.57 -4.41
CA ALA A 174 -11.82 3.98 -3.45
C ALA A 174 -10.92 5.07 -2.84
N VAL A 175 -11.16 5.39 -1.56
CA VAL A 175 -10.42 6.41 -0.82
C VAL A 175 -9.35 5.76 0.03
N ASP A 176 -8.14 6.32 0.00
CA ASP A 176 -7.08 6.01 0.95
C ASP A 176 -6.99 7.12 2.02
N PRO A 177 -7.41 6.86 3.27
CA PRO A 177 -7.43 7.87 4.32
C PRO A 177 -6.08 8.06 5.04
N THR A 178 -4.99 7.43 4.57
CA THR A 178 -3.77 7.27 5.37
C THR A 178 -2.75 8.39 5.23
N GLY A 179 -2.99 9.41 4.44
CA GLY A 179 -2.01 10.48 4.34
C GLY A 179 -2.48 11.75 3.64
N PRO A 180 -2.02 12.92 4.12
CA PRO A 180 -2.39 14.23 3.58
C PRO A 180 -1.78 14.51 2.19
N GLN A 181 -0.93 13.63 1.69
CA GLN A 181 -0.23 13.75 0.41
C GLN A 181 -0.83 12.89 -0.71
N GLY A 182 -2.01 12.33 -0.48
CA GLY A 182 -2.70 11.53 -1.47
C GLY A 182 -2.62 10.02 -1.27
N GLY A 183 -2.48 9.57 -0.02
CA GLY A 183 -2.60 8.17 0.36
C GLY A 183 -1.27 7.41 0.44
N SER A 184 -0.78 7.19 1.65
CA SER A 184 0.43 6.40 1.89
C SER A 184 0.19 4.90 1.76
N LEU A 185 -1.04 4.43 2.01
CA LEU A 185 -1.40 3.02 1.84
C LEU A 185 -1.41 2.64 0.35
N LEU A 186 -1.97 3.48 -0.52
CA LEU A 186 -1.89 3.29 -1.97
C LEU A 186 -0.43 3.24 -2.44
N ALA A 187 0.41 4.14 -1.96
CA ALA A 187 1.85 4.14 -2.27
C ALA A 187 2.53 2.83 -1.79
N SER A 188 2.17 2.31 -0.63
CA SER A 188 2.71 1.05 -0.11
C SER A 188 2.20 -0.18 -0.87
N LEU A 189 0.95 -0.18 -1.30
CA LEU A 189 0.37 -1.24 -2.14
C LEU A 189 1.04 -1.28 -3.53
N ILE A 190 1.43 -0.13 -4.05
CA ILE A 190 2.13 -0.01 -5.33
C ILE A 190 3.56 -0.53 -5.23
N SER A 191 4.21 -0.35 -4.08
CA SER A 191 5.55 -0.90 -3.83
C SER A 191 5.56 -2.42 -3.65
N MET A 192 4.38 -3.07 -3.55
CA MET A 192 4.29 -4.53 -3.55
C MET A 192 4.45 -5.06 -4.98
N PRO A 193 5.56 -5.73 -5.29
CA PRO A 193 5.79 -6.24 -6.64
C PRO A 193 4.69 -7.24 -7.01
N SER A 194 4.18 -7.14 -8.23
CA SER A 194 3.25 -8.10 -8.80
C SER A 194 3.84 -9.51 -8.79
N THR A 195 3.00 -10.54 -8.90
CA THR A 195 3.48 -11.93 -8.94
C THR A 195 4.49 -12.15 -10.07
N LEU A 196 4.30 -11.46 -11.20
CA LEU A 196 5.21 -11.53 -12.34
C LEU A 196 6.55 -10.83 -12.03
N GLU A 197 6.52 -9.65 -11.41
CA GLU A 197 7.73 -8.94 -10.98
C GLU A 197 8.49 -9.70 -9.91
N ARG A 198 7.80 -10.37 -8.98
CA ARG A 198 8.46 -11.26 -8.00
C ARG A 198 9.20 -12.41 -8.68
N MET A 199 8.66 -12.92 -9.80
CA MET A 199 9.35 -13.93 -10.62
C MET A 199 10.63 -13.38 -11.25
N THR A 200 10.58 -12.19 -11.82
CA THR A 200 11.77 -11.55 -12.44
C THR A 200 12.80 -11.12 -11.39
N LEU A 201 12.37 -10.70 -10.20
CA LEU A 201 13.26 -10.39 -9.07
C LEU A 201 14.03 -11.64 -8.56
N GLY A 202 13.44 -12.84 -8.70
CA GLY A 202 14.11 -14.10 -8.38
C GLY A 202 15.29 -14.47 -9.30
N GLY A 203 15.48 -13.72 -10.38
CA GLY A 203 16.56 -13.93 -11.34
C GLY A 203 16.62 -15.36 -11.92
N PRO A 204 17.80 -15.85 -12.35
CA PRO A 204 17.94 -17.19 -12.92
C PRO A 204 17.50 -18.32 -11.97
N VAL A 205 17.70 -18.13 -10.66
CA VAL A 205 17.32 -19.11 -9.64
C VAL A 205 15.80 -19.23 -9.55
N GLY A 206 15.07 -18.13 -9.62
CA GLY A 206 13.61 -18.11 -9.65
C GLY A 206 13.04 -18.90 -10.82
N TYR A 207 13.59 -18.72 -12.02
CA TYR A 207 13.17 -19.47 -13.21
C TYR A 207 13.44 -20.97 -13.09
N ILE A 208 14.61 -21.38 -12.54
CA ILE A 208 14.93 -22.79 -12.29
C ILE A 208 13.90 -23.43 -11.37
N ILE A 209 13.56 -22.77 -10.25
CA ILE A 209 12.59 -23.29 -9.29
C ILE A 209 11.20 -23.42 -9.90
N MET A 210 10.78 -22.42 -10.68
CA MET A 210 9.50 -22.49 -11.37
C MET A 210 9.46 -23.65 -12.38
N THR A 211 10.54 -23.85 -13.13
CA THR A 211 10.63 -24.96 -14.09
C THR A 211 10.52 -26.30 -13.37
N ILE A 212 11.24 -26.47 -12.25
CA ILE A 212 11.15 -27.68 -11.41
C ILE A 212 9.72 -27.85 -10.86
N GLY A 213 9.09 -26.78 -10.38
CA GLY A 213 7.70 -26.79 -9.88
C GLY A 213 6.69 -27.21 -10.94
N VAL A 214 6.80 -26.69 -12.15
CA VAL A 214 5.94 -27.07 -13.29
C VAL A 214 6.14 -28.54 -13.66
N LEU A 215 7.39 -28.99 -13.79
CA LEU A 215 7.68 -30.39 -14.10
C LEU A 215 7.17 -31.34 -13.01
N ALA A 216 7.34 -30.99 -11.73
CA ALA A 216 6.83 -31.76 -10.60
C ALA A 216 5.30 -31.84 -10.62
N THR A 217 4.61 -30.74 -10.94
CA THR A 217 3.14 -30.70 -11.06
C THR A 217 2.64 -31.56 -12.22
N LEU A 218 3.32 -31.51 -13.37
CA LEU A 218 2.99 -32.36 -14.53
C LEU A 218 3.16 -33.84 -14.19
N LEU A 219 4.27 -34.20 -13.53
CA LEU A 219 4.52 -35.57 -13.06
C LEU A 219 3.48 -36.03 -12.05
N PHE A 220 3.07 -35.17 -11.13
CA PHE A 220 2.02 -35.46 -10.15
C PHE A 220 0.67 -35.73 -10.84
N VAL A 221 0.26 -34.86 -11.75
CA VAL A 221 -0.99 -35.00 -12.49
C VAL A 221 -0.99 -36.28 -13.32
N TRP A 222 0.09 -36.53 -14.08
CA TRP A 222 0.21 -37.77 -14.85
C TRP A 222 0.15 -38.99 -13.95
N ARG A 223 0.83 -38.97 -12.81
CA ARG A 223 0.84 -40.12 -11.87
C ARG A 223 -0.52 -40.31 -11.22
N PHE A 224 -1.19 -39.22 -10.86
CA PHE A 224 -2.55 -39.27 -10.33
C PHE A 224 -3.52 -39.97 -11.29
N TYR A 225 -3.52 -39.61 -12.56
CA TYR A 225 -4.36 -40.25 -13.56
C TYR A 225 -3.98 -41.71 -13.81
N SER A 226 -2.71 -42.05 -13.84
CA SER A 226 -2.21 -43.43 -13.97
C SER A 226 -2.69 -44.31 -12.80
N LEU A 227 -2.52 -43.85 -11.57
CA LEU A 227 -2.99 -44.58 -10.39
C LEU A 227 -4.52 -44.65 -10.30
N TRP A 228 -5.21 -43.59 -10.73
CA TRP A 228 -6.67 -43.60 -10.78
C TRP A 228 -7.20 -44.63 -11.76
N GLY A 229 -6.61 -44.76 -12.96
CA GLY A 229 -6.92 -45.80 -13.93
C GLY A 229 -6.65 -47.21 -13.36
N LEU A 230 -5.51 -47.45 -12.71
CA LEU A 230 -5.24 -48.72 -12.02
C LEU A 230 -6.29 -49.04 -10.94
N ARG A 231 -6.66 -48.04 -10.12
CA ARG A 231 -7.70 -48.21 -9.09
C ARG A 231 -9.05 -48.62 -9.71
N GLN A 232 -9.46 -47.99 -10.80
CA GLN A 232 -10.70 -48.34 -11.46
C GLN A 232 -10.68 -49.77 -12.00
N GLY A 233 -9.56 -50.21 -12.60
CA GLY A 233 -9.40 -51.57 -13.09
C GLY A 233 -9.46 -52.62 -11.98
N VAL A 234 -8.81 -52.38 -10.86
CA VAL A 234 -8.84 -53.23 -9.66
C VAL A 234 -10.27 -53.30 -9.08
N GLN A 235 -10.95 -52.15 -8.98
CA GLN A 235 -12.33 -52.07 -8.43
C GLN A 235 -13.32 -52.79 -9.33
N ALA A 236 -13.22 -52.61 -10.64
CA ALA A 236 -14.07 -53.31 -11.61
C ALA A 236 -13.87 -54.84 -11.56
N GLN A 237 -12.61 -55.30 -11.36
CA GLN A 237 -12.29 -56.72 -11.21
C GLN A 237 -12.86 -57.30 -9.90
N ALA A 238 -12.84 -56.54 -8.80
CA ALA A 238 -13.37 -56.95 -7.50
C ALA A 238 -14.89 -57.17 -7.53
N GLU A 239 -15.59 -56.44 -8.42
CA GLU A 239 -17.04 -56.50 -8.60
C GLU A 239 -17.45 -57.52 -9.67
N SER A 240 -16.53 -58.01 -10.53
CA SER A 240 -16.80 -58.91 -11.60
C SER A 240 -16.47 -60.38 -11.24
N SER A 241 -17.31 -61.31 -11.69
CA SER A 241 -17.07 -62.73 -11.53
C SER A 241 -16.14 -63.32 -12.62
N THR A 242 -15.86 -62.55 -13.66
CA THR A 242 -14.97 -63.00 -14.75
C THR A 242 -13.58 -62.41 -14.54
N LEU A 243 -12.56 -63.27 -14.57
CA LEU A 243 -11.15 -62.85 -14.40
C LEU A 243 -10.59 -62.21 -15.69
N SER A 244 -10.04 -60.99 -15.59
CA SER A 244 -9.43 -60.29 -16.71
C SER A 244 -7.93 -60.11 -16.45
N GLU A 245 -7.10 -60.40 -17.44
CA GLU A 245 -5.68 -60.17 -17.40
C GLU A 245 -5.28 -58.69 -17.56
N ASP A 246 -6.22 -57.80 -17.88
CA ASP A 246 -5.94 -56.41 -18.16
C ASP A 246 -5.59 -55.61 -16.90
N ASN A 247 -5.89 -56.12 -15.72
CA ASN A 247 -5.61 -55.46 -14.44
C ASN A 247 -4.75 -56.32 -13.50
N ALA A 248 -4.02 -55.69 -12.60
CA ALA A 248 -3.08 -56.34 -11.69
C ALA A 248 -3.76 -57.39 -10.78
N LEU A 249 -4.96 -57.11 -10.28
CA LEU A 249 -5.70 -58.02 -9.42
C LEU A 249 -6.19 -59.26 -10.21
N GLY A 250 -6.66 -59.12 -11.43
CA GLY A 250 -7.07 -60.25 -12.27
C GLY A 250 -5.92 -61.16 -12.61
N ARG A 251 -4.71 -60.62 -12.90
CA ARG A 251 -3.51 -61.46 -13.15
C ARG A 251 -3.08 -62.25 -11.93
N ILE A 252 -3.25 -61.71 -10.70
CA ILE A 252 -2.96 -62.41 -9.47
C ILE A 252 -4.00 -63.51 -9.21
N LEU A 253 -5.30 -63.19 -9.38
CA LEU A 253 -6.38 -64.14 -9.15
C LEU A 253 -6.38 -65.28 -10.15
N LYS A 254 -5.96 -65.02 -11.41
CA LYS A 254 -5.83 -66.05 -12.44
C LYS A 254 -4.85 -67.16 -12.07
N ILE A 255 -3.72 -66.82 -11.40
CA ILE A 255 -2.78 -67.80 -10.88
C ILE A 255 -3.42 -68.74 -9.86
N ALA A 256 -4.35 -68.20 -9.04
CA ALA A 256 -5.09 -69.00 -8.06
C ALA A 256 -6.10 -69.94 -8.72
N GLU A 257 -6.68 -69.57 -9.86
CA GLU A 257 -7.59 -70.40 -10.64
C GLU A 257 -6.85 -71.52 -11.38
N GLU A 258 -5.75 -71.21 -12.07
CA GLU A 258 -4.98 -72.14 -12.87
C GLU A 258 -4.27 -73.22 -12.02
N ASP A 259 -3.83 -72.87 -10.82
CA ASP A 259 -3.09 -73.77 -9.91
C ASP A 259 -3.91 -74.26 -8.70
N SER A 260 -5.23 -74.37 -8.86
CA SER A 260 -6.16 -74.79 -7.81
C SER A 260 -5.87 -76.18 -7.23
N THR A 261 -5.04 -77.01 -7.88
CA THR A 261 -4.61 -78.35 -7.43
C THR A 261 -3.32 -78.36 -6.64
N SER A 262 -2.61 -77.24 -6.59
CA SER A 262 -1.31 -77.09 -5.84
C SER A 262 -1.51 -76.97 -4.37
N SER A 263 -0.47 -77.23 -3.56
CA SER A 263 -0.53 -77.01 -2.11
C SER A 263 -0.70 -75.52 -1.84
N THR A 264 -1.41 -75.18 -0.73
CA THR A 264 -1.68 -73.79 -0.32
C THR A 264 -0.35 -72.99 -0.22
N GLU A 265 0.69 -73.60 0.21
CA GLU A 265 2.03 -73.00 0.38
C GLU A 265 2.68 -72.60 -0.96
N THR A 266 2.53 -73.45 -2.01
CA THR A 266 3.02 -73.17 -3.37
C THR A 266 2.17 -72.09 -4.04
N LEU A 267 0.91 -72.05 -3.79
CA LEU A 267 -0.01 -71.03 -4.32
C LEU A 267 0.30 -69.65 -3.76
N GLU A 268 0.50 -69.56 -2.42
CA GLU A 268 0.90 -68.31 -1.79
C GLU A 268 2.22 -67.78 -2.33
N LEU A 269 3.21 -68.66 -2.59
CA LEU A 269 4.50 -68.28 -3.13
C LEU A 269 4.37 -67.68 -4.55
N LYS A 270 3.55 -68.31 -5.44
CA LYS A 270 3.33 -67.82 -6.78
C LYS A 270 2.55 -66.51 -6.83
N MET A 271 1.54 -66.36 -5.95
CA MET A 271 0.83 -65.09 -5.81
C MET A 271 1.76 -63.98 -5.30
N ALA A 272 2.63 -64.25 -4.33
CA ALA A 272 3.64 -63.33 -3.85
C ALA A 272 4.64 -62.91 -4.93
N GLU A 273 5.07 -63.87 -5.75
CA GLU A 273 5.94 -63.59 -6.91
C GLU A 273 5.24 -62.64 -7.92
N GLN A 274 3.96 -62.89 -8.22
CA GLN A 274 3.23 -62.01 -9.14
C GLN A 274 3.01 -60.61 -8.55
N ILE A 275 2.74 -60.47 -7.26
CA ILE A 275 2.68 -59.18 -6.58
C ILE A 275 3.99 -58.42 -6.73
N LEU A 276 5.15 -59.13 -6.56
CA LEU A 276 6.45 -58.51 -6.75
C LEU A 276 6.70 -58.09 -8.20
N LYS A 277 6.16 -58.78 -9.21
CA LYS A 277 6.20 -58.38 -10.62
C LYS A 277 5.35 -57.15 -10.93
N GLU A 278 4.21 -56.97 -10.28
CA GLU A 278 3.34 -55.81 -10.46
C GLU A 278 3.86 -54.55 -9.72
N ARG A 279 4.63 -54.73 -8.64
CA ARG A 279 5.14 -53.65 -7.80
C ARG A 279 5.88 -52.53 -8.56
N PRO A 280 6.79 -52.81 -9.52
CA PRO A 280 7.48 -51.76 -10.30
C PRO A 280 6.51 -50.86 -11.07
N THR A 281 5.40 -51.39 -11.55
CA THR A 281 4.36 -50.64 -12.29
C THR A 281 3.61 -49.66 -11.34
N ILE A 282 3.36 -50.12 -10.11
CA ILE A 282 2.62 -49.33 -9.09
C ILE A 282 3.56 -48.35 -8.40
N GLU A 283 4.82 -48.70 -8.14
CA GLU A 283 5.77 -47.84 -7.43
C GLU A 283 6.66 -46.99 -8.38
N GLY A 284 6.54 -47.19 -9.69
CA GLY A 284 7.34 -46.48 -10.69
C GLY A 284 7.31 -44.98 -10.48
N LEU A 285 8.50 -44.34 -10.56
CA LEU A 285 8.73 -42.89 -10.38
C LEU A 285 8.41 -42.32 -9.00
N ASN A 286 7.95 -43.09 -8.01
CA ASN A 286 7.74 -42.58 -6.65
C ASN A 286 9.02 -42.03 -6.04
N TRP A 287 10.21 -42.56 -6.41
CA TRP A 287 11.48 -42.05 -5.95
C TRP A 287 11.76 -40.63 -6.45
N VAL A 288 11.33 -40.29 -7.70
CA VAL A 288 11.43 -38.90 -8.24
C VAL A 288 10.58 -37.95 -7.43
N LEU A 289 9.33 -38.34 -7.14
CA LEU A 289 8.44 -37.52 -6.31
C LEU A 289 8.99 -37.30 -4.89
N LYS A 290 9.63 -38.31 -4.31
CA LYS A 290 10.31 -38.19 -3.00
C LYS A 290 11.48 -37.19 -3.07
N ILE A 291 12.31 -37.25 -4.10
CA ILE A 291 13.41 -36.30 -4.29
C ILE A 291 12.89 -34.90 -4.47
N VAL A 292 11.88 -34.68 -5.32
CA VAL A 292 11.28 -33.36 -5.55
C VAL A 292 10.67 -32.80 -4.26
N SER A 293 10.02 -33.63 -3.46
CA SER A 293 9.43 -33.18 -2.18
C SER A 293 10.45 -32.71 -1.14
N VAL A 294 11.69 -33.17 -1.23
CA VAL A 294 12.79 -32.73 -0.34
C VAL A 294 13.54 -31.53 -0.95
N VAL A 295 13.79 -31.53 -2.24
CA VAL A 295 14.57 -30.49 -2.92
C VAL A 295 13.80 -29.17 -3.03
N ALA A 296 12.49 -29.23 -3.31
CA ALA A 296 11.68 -28.02 -3.48
C ALA A 296 11.64 -27.10 -2.23
N PRO A 297 11.41 -27.60 -0.99
CA PRO A 297 11.48 -26.79 0.21
C PRO A 297 12.89 -26.25 0.51
N LEU A 298 13.93 -27.04 0.21
CA LEU A 298 15.32 -26.58 0.39
C LEU A 298 15.66 -25.41 -0.51
N MET A 299 15.23 -25.47 -1.78
CA MET A 299 15.41 -24.36 -2.72
C MET A 299 14.63 -23.12 -2.33
N LEU A 300 13.39 -23.28 -1.81
CA LEU A 300 12.59 -22.17 -1.26
C LEU A 300 13.27 -21.52 -0.04
N SER A 301 13.86 -22.34 0.84
CA SER A 301 14.62 -21.85 2.01
C SER A 301 15.85 -21.04 1.60
N LEU A 302 16.55 -21.45 0.51
CA LEU A 302 17.72 -20.76 0.00
C LEU A 302 17.38 -19.37 -0.58
N ILE A 303 16.18 -19.20 -1.14
CA ILE A 303 15.69 -17.89 -1.62
C ILE A 303 15.35 -16.96 -0.45
N HIS A 304 14.87 -17.51 0.65
CA HIS A 304 14.49 -16.72 1.82
C HIS A 304 15.71 -16.15 2.57
N ILE A 305 16.88 -16.72 2.40
CA ILE A 305 18.14 -16.27 3.00
C ILE A 305 18.84 -15.27 2.08
#